data_70011ebd02418c885235fa09fe62ff25
#
_entry.id   70011ebd02418c885235fa09fe62ff25
#
_cell.length_a   1.000
_cell.length_b   1.000
_cell.length_c   1.000
_cell.angle_alpha   90.00
_cell.angle_beta   90.00
_cell.angle_gamma   90.00
#
_symmetry.space_group_name_H-M   'P 1'
#
loop_
_entity.id
_entity.type
_entity.pdbx_description
1 polymer ?
#
loop_
_entity_poly.entity_id
_entity_poly.type
_entity_poly.pdbx_seq_one_letter_code
_entity_poly.pdbx_strand_id
1 'polypeptide(L)'
;MNRIKQLREERDIKQRELAKLLGVEISAISKLELGRVPLRDEYIIKLARFFNVSTNYLLGMETDTKRLLPVLGTVKAGYNYLAQENIIDYIDPSTNITDPENYFGLVVKGDSMSPLFDEGDYLIVHKNDGEFDSNDICIVLIDGEEATVKKVVKTDTGIELHAYNPYYPIKKFNAEEIKNLPVNVIGTVIRLIRNFK
;
A
#
# COMPACT_ATOMS: atom_id res chain seq x y z
N MET A 1 -19.90 -20.06 -4.14
CA MET A 1 -20.79 -19.07 -3.45
C MET A 1 -19.96 -17.84 -3.18
N ASN A 2 -20.42 -16.62 -3.49
CA ASN A 2 -19.61 -15.44 -3.25
C ASN A 2 -19.45 -15.15 -1.75
N ARG A 3 -18.43 -14.34 -1.39
CA ARG A 3 -18.07 -14.02 0.00
C ARG A 3 -18.54 -12.63 0.45
N ILE A 4 -19.45 -11.98 -0.29
CA ILE A 4 -19.88 -10.62 0.00
C ILE A 4 -20.46 -10.50 1.42
N LYS A 5 -21.37 -11.42 1.79
CA LYS A 5 -21.99 -11.44 3.10
C LYS A 5 -20.93 -11.64 4.22
N GLN A 6 -20.05 -12.62 4.04
CA GLN A 6 -18.97 -12.92 4.98
C GLN A 6 -18.08 -11.67 5.21
N LEU A 7 -17.56 -11.08 4.13
CA LEU A 7 -16.69 -9.90 4.20
C LEU A 7 -17.37 -8.68 4.83
N ARG A 8 -18.68 -8.52 4.59
CA ARG A 8 -19.46 -7.45 5.19
C ARG A 8 -19.60 -7.65 6.71
N GLU A 9 -19.92 -8.87 7.13
CA GLU A 9 -20.11 -9.20 8.54
C GLU A 9 -18.80 -9.13 9.33
N GLU A 10 -17.69 -9.61 8.78
CA GLU A 10 -16.33 -9.50 9.36
C GLU A 10 -15.91 -8.05 9.65
N ARG A 11 -16.48 -7.07 8.91
CA ARG A 11 -16.14 -5.65 9.06
C ARG A 11 -17.25 -4.81 9.70
N ASP A 12 -18.29 -5.44 10.24
CA ASP A 12 -19.45 -4.80 10.85
C ASP A 12 -20.14 -3.77 9.92
N ILE A 13 -20.10 -4.01 8.60
CA ILE A 13 -20.72 -3.16 7.58
C ILE A 13 -22.19 -3.55 7.40
N LYS A 14 -23.08 -2.56 7.27
CA LYS A 14 -24.51 -2.80 7.03
C LYS A 14 -24.80 -2.91 5.53
N GLN A 15 -25.80 -3.73 5.16
CA GLN A 15 -26.24 -3.86 3.75
C GLN A 15 -26.57 -2.51 3.08
N ARG A 16 -27.06 -1.53 3.84
CA ARG A 16 -27.34 -0.18 3.35
C ARG A 16 -26.08 0.56 2.83
N GLU A 17 -24.91 0.24 3.38
CA GLU A 17 -23.65 0.87 2.98
C GLU A 17 -23.19 0.31 1.63
N LEU A 18 -23.31 -1.01 1.45
CA LEU A 18 -23.07 -1.64 0.15
C LEU A 18 -24.09 -1.19 -0.92
N ALA A 19 -25.34 -1.00 -0.51
CA ALA A 19 -26.38 -0.48 -1.40
C ALA A 19 -26.02 0.93 -1.91
N LYS A 20 -25.54 1.80 -1.01
CA LYS A 20 -25.05 3.13 -1.37
C LYS A 20 -23.82 3.08 -2.29
N LEU A 21 -22.87 2.21 -1.98
CA LEU A 21 -21.65 2.00 -2.79
C LEU A 21 -21.97 1.60 -4.24
N LEU A 22 -22.94 0.68 -4.40
CA LEU A 22 -23.31 0.13 -5.71
C LEU A 22 -24.41 0.93 -6.42
N GLY A 23 -25.06 1.88 -5.74
CA GLY A 23 -26.20 2.64 -6.28
C GLY A 23 -27.43 1.78 -6.51
N VAL A 24 -27.72 0.82 -5.61
CA VAL A 24 -28.84 -0.11 -5.71
C VAL A 24 -29.70 -0.13 -4.44
N GLU A 25 -30.85 -0.76 -4.50
CA GLU A 25 -31.71 -0.98 -3.34
C GLU A 25 -31.11 -2.02 -2.37
N ILE A 26 -31.41 -1.89 -1.06
CA ILE A 26 -30.93 -2.84 -0.02
C ILE A 26 -31.36 -4.27 -0.35
N SER A 27 -32.56 -4.44 -0.88
CA SER A 27 -33.10 -5.74 -1.30
C SER A 27 -32.25 -6.42 -2.41
N ALA A 28 -31.60 -5.61 -3.25
CA ALA A 28 -30.67 -6.12 -4.27
C ALA A 28 -29.39 -6.68 -3.63
N ILE A 29 -28.86 -6.01 -2.61
CA ILE A 29 -27.68 -6.50 -1.88
C ILE A 29 -27.98 -7.87 -1.26
N SER A 30 -29.13 -8.03 -0.60
CA SER A 30 -29.53 -9.32 -0.03
C SER A 30 -29.56 -10.44 -1.08
N LYS A 31 -30.08 -10.14 -2.28
CA LYS A 31 -30.11 -11.11 -3.39
C LYS A 31 -28.72 -11.44 -3.93
N LEU A 32 -27.81 -10.43 -4.01
CA LEU A 32 -26.42 -10.62 -4.42
C LEU A 32 -25.66 -11.47 -3.41
N GLU A 33 -25.80 -11.20 -2.11
CA GLU A 33 -25.17 -11.97 -1.04
C GLU A 33 -25.61 -13.45 -1.05
N LEU A 34 -26.87 -13.70 -1.35
CA LEU A 34 -27.42 -15.07 -1.42
C LEU A 34 -27.14 -15.76 -2.75
N GLY A 35 -26.51 -15.07 -3.71
CA GLY A 35 -26.27 -15.61 -5.04
C GLY A 35 -27.54 -15.84 -5.87
N ARG A 36 -28.65 -15.19 -5.50
CA ARG A 36 -29.94 -15.30 -6.22
C ARG A 36 -30.00 -14.53 -7.52
N VAL A 37 -29.06 -13.58 -7.70
CA VAL A 37 -28.87 -12.80 -8.93
C VAL A 37 -27.40 -12.81 -9.29
N PRO A 38 -27.05 -12.80 -10.60
CA PRO A 38 -25.66 -12.75 -11.02
C PRO A 38 -25.02 -11.40 -10.63
N LEU A 39 -23.76 -11.46 -10.22
CA LEU A 39 -22.94 -10.28 -10.02
C LEU A 39 -22.51 -9.73 -11.37
N ARG A 40 -22.74 -8.43 -11.60
CA ARG A 40 -22.22 -7.71 -12.76
C ARG A 40 -20.74 -7.40 -12.53
N ASP A 41 -19.96 -7.36 -13.60
CA ASP A 41 -18.51 -7.09 -13.52
C ASP A 41 -18.19 -5.78 -12.79
N GLU A 42 -18.96 -4.73 -13.02
CA GLU A 42 -18.81 -3.45 -12.31
C GLU A 42 -19.00 -3.57 -10.80
N TYR A 43 -19.91 -4.45 -10.34
CA TYR A 43 -20.13 -4.68 -8.91
C TYR A 43 -19.00 -5.53 -8.31
N ILE A 44 -18.51 -6.52 -9.05
CA ILE A 44 -17.37 -7.34 -8.65
C ILE A 44 -16.16 -6.46 -8.41
N ILE A 45 -15.82 -5.56 -9.35
CA ILE A 45 -14.69 -4.65 -9.25
C ILE A 45 -14.86 -3.69 -8.07
N LYS A 46 -16.04 -3.05 -7.93
CA LYS A 46 -16.31 -2.10 -6.84
C LYS A 46 -16.24 -2.77 -5.47
N LEU A 47 -16.84 -3.96 -5.33
CA LEU A 47 -16.85 -4.70 -4.06
C LEU A 47 -15.47 -5.25 -3.71
N ALA A 48 -14.72 -5.78 -4.69
CA ALA A 48 -13.38 -6.27 -4.48
C ALA A 48 -12.45 -5.14 -3.98
N ARG A 49 -12.53 -3.96 -4.59
CA ARG A 49 -11.81 -2.75 -4.14
C ARG A 49 -12.25 -2.31 -2.75
N PHE A 50 -13.54 -2.24 -2.51
CA PHE A 50 -14.10 -1.82 -1.22
C PHE A 50 -13.69 -2.75 -0.08
N PHE A 51 -13.70 -4.06 -0.34
CA PHE A 51 -13.27 -5.07 0.63
C PHE A 51 -11.76 -5.35 0.60
N ASN A 52 -10.99 -4.68 -0.26
CA ASN A 52 -9.56 -4.91 -0.42
C ASN A 52 -9.21 -6.40 -0.56
N VAL A 53 -9.87 -7.07 -1.50
CA VAL A 53 -9.67 -8.49 -1.82
C VAL A 53 -9.62 -8.69 -3.33
N SER A 54 -9.02 -9.83 -3.80
CA SER A 54 -9.09 -10.19 -5.22
C SER A 54 -10.54 -10.45 -5.66
N THR A 55 -10.83 -10.25 -6.94
CA THR A 55 -12.14 -10.62 -7.53
C THR A 55 -12.41 -12.11 -7.39
N ASN A 56 -11.38 -12.96 -7.52
CA ASN A 56 -11.47 -14.41 -7.36
C ASN A 56 -11.82 -14.80 -5.92
N TYR A 57 -11.19 -14.12 -4.93
CA TYR A 57 -11.54 -14.32 -3.54
C TYR A 57 -12.98 -13.91 -3.24
N LEU A 58 -13.41 -12.74 -3.72
CA LEU A 58 -14.79 -12.26 -3.57
C LEU A 58 -15.81 -13.24 -4.15
N LEU A 59 -15.48 -13.84 -5.30
CA LEU A 59 -16.34 -14.82 -5.99
C LEU A 59 -16.28 -16.22 -5.36
N GLY A 60 -15.42 -16.45 -4.37
CA GLY A 60 -15.23 -17.74 -3.71
C GLY A 60 -14.51 -18.78 -4.57
N MET A 61 -13.74 -18.34 -5.56
CA MET A 61 -12.92 -19.17 -6.45
C MET A 61 -11.52 -19.45 -5.88
N GLU A 62 -11.08 -18.64 -4.91
CA GLU A 62 -9.81 -18.83 -4.18
C GLU A 62 -10.07 -19.14 -2.72
N THR A 63 -9.22 -19.97 -2.14
CA THR A 63 -9.26 -20.32 -0.71
C THR A 63 -8.38 -19.41 0.15
N ASP A 64 -7.38 -18.76 -0.45
CA ASP A 64 -6.45 -17.86 0.25
C ASP A 64 -6.88 -16.39 0.17
N THR A 65 -6.76 -15.72 1.30
CA THR A 65 -6.98 -14.27 1.45
C THR A 65 -5.81 -13.49 0.86
N LYS A 66 -5.63 -13.54 -0.46
CA LYS A 66 -4.74 -12.57 -1.11
C LYS A 66 -5.40 -11.20 -1.02
N ARG A 67 -5.16 -10.51 0.07
CA ARG A 67 -5.60 -9.13 0.22
C ARG A 67 -4.74 -8.26 -0.66
N LEU A 68 -5.38 -7.50 -1.55
CA LEU A 68 -4.68 -6.52 -2.36
C LEU A 68 -4.11 -5.43 -1.44
N LEU A 69 -2.89 -4.99 -1.71
CA LEU A 69 -2.29 -3.86 -1.00
C LEU A 69 -2.66 -2.55 -1.70
N PRO A 70 -3.04 -1.51 -0.94
CA PRO A 70 -3.26 -0.18 -1.51
C PRO A 70 -1.93 0.37 -2.03
N VAL A 71 -1.94 0.92 -3.24
CA VAL A 71 -0.80 1.61 -3.85
C VAL A 71 -1.00 3.10 -3.69
N LEU A 72 -0.01 3.77 -3.12
CA LEU A 72 -0.03 5.21 -2.87
C LEU A 72 0.66 5.97 -4.01
N GLY A 73 0.05 7.06 -4.43
CA GLY A 73 0.65 7.95 -5.43
C GLY A 73 1.73 8.85 -4.84
N THR A 74 1.48 9.35 -3.63
CA THR A 74 2.41 10.17 -2.85
C THR A 74 2.21 9.93 -1.36
N VAL A 75 3.28 10.10 -0.60
CA VAL A 75 3.24 10.04 0.87
C VAL A 75 3.80 11.35 1.41
N LYS A 76 3.02 12.03 2.24
CA LYS A 76 3.40 13.30 2.89
C LYS A 76 3.25 13.19 4.40
N ALA A 77 4.05 13.91 5.16
CA ALA A 77 3.93 13.94 6.61
C ALA A 77 2.66 14.66 7.07
N GLY A 78 2.17 14.28 8.25
CA GLY A 78 1.01 14.92 8.88
C GLY A 78 -0.35 14.49 8.35
N TYR A 79 -0.41 13.69 7.29
CA TYR A 79 -1.62 13.11 6.74
C TYR A 79 -1.69 11.60 7.04
N ASN A 80 -2.90 11.10 7.18
CA ASN A 80 -3.12 9.66 7.07
C ASN A 80 -2.82 9.25 5.61
N TYR A 81 -1.55 8.89 5.31
CA TYR A 81 -1.11 8.54 3.95
C TYR A 81 -1.87 7.33 3.37
N LEU A 82 -2.54 6.56 4.20
CA LEU A 82 -3.47 5.50 3.80
C LEU A 82 -4.89 6.00 3.60
N ALA A 83 -5.15 7.31 3.67
CA ALA A 83 -6.45 7.85 3.33
C ALA A 83 -6.81 7.48 1.87
N GLN A 84 -8.08 7.19 1.64
CA GLN A 84 -8.55 6.66 0.36
C GLN A 84 -8.26 7.59 -0.83
N GLU A 85 -8.14 8.88 -0.58
CA GLU A 85 -7.78 9.91 -1.56
C GLU A 85 -6.33 9.80 -2.09
N ASN A 86 -5.43 9.15 -1.33
CA ASN A 86 -4.04 8.94 -1.71
C ASN A 86 -3.83 7.61 -2.46
N ILE A 87 -4.83 6.73 -2.47
CA ILE A 87 -4.74 5.43 -3.11
C ILE A 87 -5.03 5.58 -4.60
N ILE A 88 -4.04 5.27 -5.42
CA ILE A 88 -4.13 5.34 -6.89
C ILE A 88 -4.41 4.00 -7.54
N ASP A 89 -4.08 2.89 -6.86
CA ASP A 89 -4.23 1.53 -7.39
C ASP A 89 -4.26 0.51 -6.25
N TYR A 90 -4.45 -0.76 -6.60
CA TYR A 90 -4.34 -1.91 -5.71
C TYR A 90 -3.52 -3.00 -6.39
N ILE A 91 -2.59 -3.60 -5.65
CA ILE A 91 -1.68 -4.61 -6.17
C ILE A 91 -1.76 -5.92 -5.38
N ASP A 92 -1.73 -7.05 -6.09
CA ASP A 92 -1.51 -8.36 -5.49
C ASP A 92 -0.03 -8.45 -5.07
N PRO A 93 0.29 -8.59 -3.79
CA PRO A 93 1.67 -8.67 -3.33
C PRO A 93 2.39 -9.93 -3.84
N SER A 94 1.67 -10.89 -4.45
CA SER A 94 2.19 -12.17 -4.94
C SER A 94 3.00 -12.94 -3.89
N THR A 95 2.65 -12.76 -2.61
CA THR A 95 3.27 -13.39 -1.45
C THR A 95 2.23 -13.54 -0.34
N ASN A 96 2.46 -14.49 0.56
CA ASN A 96 1.60 -14.68 1.73
C ASN A 96 1.90 -13.58 2.76
N ILE A 97 1.13 -12.50 2.71
CA ILE A 97 1.11 -11.45 3.73
C ILE A 97 -0.05 -11.77 4.68
N THR A 98 0.28 -12.06 5.93
CA THR A 98 -0.70 -12.43 6.96
C THR A 98 -1.40 -11.23 7.56
N ASP A 99 -0.73 -10.08 7.58
CA ASP A 99 -1.13 -8.82 8.22
C ASP A 99 -1.09 -7.64 7.22
N PRO A 100 -1.90 -7.67 6.15
CA PRO A 100 -1.82 -6.71 5.04
C PRO A 100 -2.07 -5.25 5.46
N GLU A 101 -2.65 -5.01 6.62
CA GLU A 101 -2.78 -3.68 7.24
C GLU A 101 -1.43 -3.02 7.54
N ASN A 102 -0.36 -3.81 7.67
CA ASN A 102 0.99 -3.34 7.91
C ASN A 102 1.80 -3.15 6.63
N TYR A 103 1.16 -3.23 5.46
CA TYR A 103 1.82 -3.08 4.18
C TYR A 103 1.10 -2.10 3.26
N PHE A 104 1.83 -1.52 2.35
CA PHE A 104 1.30 -0.72 1.24
C PHE A 104 2.22 -0.79 0.02
N GLY A 105 1.68 -0.47 -1.14
CA GLY A 105 2.43 -0.30 -2.37
C GLY A 105 2.84 1.17 -2.58
N LEU A 106 3.96 1.40 -3.24
CA LEU A 106 4.41 2.72 -3.68
C LEU A 106 4.94 2.62 -5.11
N VAL A 107 4.63 3.60 -5.95
CA VAL A 107 5.20 3.70 -7.30
C VAL A 107 6.49 4.50 -7.26
N VAL A 108 7.56 3.95 -7.84
CA VAL A 108 8.85 4.65 -7.96
C VAL A 108 8.70 5.82 -8.93
N LYS A 109 9.17 6.99 -8.49
CA LYS A 109 9.30 8.20 -9.29
C LYS A 109 10.75 8.65 -9.33
N GLY A 110 11.21 9.02 -10.54
CA GLY A 110 12.60 9.44 -10.75
C GLY A 110 13.58 8.27 -10.74
N ASP A 111 14.87 8.59 -10.80
CA ASP A 111 15.96 7.67 -11.09
C ASP A 111 17.02 7.56 -9.99
N SER A 112 16.79 8.14 -8.83
CA SER A 112 17.79 8.17 -7.73
C SER A 112 18.18 6.78 -7.22
N MET A 113 17.34 5.77 -7.44
CA MET A 113 17.59 4.39 -7.05
C MET A 113 17.94 3.46 -8.23
N SER A 114 18.09 4.02 -9.44
CA SER A 114 18.57 3.26 -10.62
C SER A 114 20.02 2.80 -10.40
N PRO A 115 20.39 1.58 -10.88
CA PRO A 115 19.60 0.63 -11.66
C PRO A 115 18.77 -0.35 -10.81
N LEU A 116 18.75 -0.20 -9.49
CA LEU A 116 18.03 -1.13 -8.62
C LEU A 116 16.51 -1.04 -8.84
N PHE A 117 15.99 0.19 -8.86
CA PHE A 117 14.60 0.50 -9.17
C PHE A 117 14.55 1.47 -10.33
N ASP A 118 13.59 1.25 -11.23
CA ASP A 118 13.29 2.13 -12.35
C ASP A 118 11.97 2.85 -12.14
N GLU A 119 11.80 3.99 -12.80
CA GLU A 119 10.53 4.74 -12.73
C GLU A 119 9.36 3.88 -13.21
N GLY A 120 8.28 3.87 -12.44
CA GLY A 120 7.08 3.06 -12.68
C GLY A 120 7.10 1.68 -12.01
N ASP A 121 8.21 1.28 -11.38
CA ASP A 121 8.22 0.08 -10.56
C ASP A 121 7.29 0.22 -9.36
N TYR A 122 6.72 -0.91 -8.90
CA TYR A 122 5.95 -0.96 -7.67
C TYR A 122 6.80 -1.54 -6.55
N LEU A 123 6.86 -0.84 -5.43
CA LEU A 123 7.53 -1.31 -4.22
C LEU A 123 6.48 -1.74 -3.21
N ILE A 124 6.64 -2.92 -2.62
CA ILE A 124 5.89 -3.34 -1.44
C ILE A 124 6.67 -2.91 -0.21
N VAL A 125 6.01 -2.14 0.64
CA VAL A 125 6.60 -1.53 1.82
C VAL A 125 5.92 -2.10 3.06
N HIS A 126 6.73 -2.60 3.98
CA HIS A 126 6.31 -2.91 5.35
C HIS A 126 6.40 -1.63 6.18
N LYS A 127 5.28 -1.24 6.79
CA LYS A 127 5.26 -0.12 7.74
C LYS A 127 6.12 -0.47 8.95
N ASN A 128 6.89 0.48 9.38
CA ASN A 128 7.59 0.41 10.64
C ASN A 128 7.51 1.79 11.32
N ASP A 129 7.50 1.83 12.62
CA ASP A 129 7.45 3.07 13.41
C ASP A 129 8.87 3.64 13.62
N GLY A 130 9.67 3.69 12.55
CA GLY A 130 11.07 4.12 12.59
C GLY A 130 12.06 2.99 12.89
N GLU A 131 11.60 1.76 13.02
CA GLU A 131 12.48 0.60 13.20
C GLU A 131 12.99 0.11 11.83
N PHE A 132 14.30 0.05 11.65
CA PHE A 132 14.94 -0.47 10.44
C PHE A 132 16.36 -0.94 10.77
N ASP A 133 16.90 -1.81 9.95
CA ASP A 133 18.31 -2.21 10.04
C ASP A 133 19.21 -1.32 9.17
N SER A 134 20.48 -1.21 9.57
CA SER A 134 21.46 -0.45 8.77
C SER A 134 21.66 -1.12 7.42
N ASN A 135 21.56 -0.34 6.35
CA ASN A 135 21.56 -0.71 4.94
C ASN A 135 20.21 -1.14 4.37
N ASP A 136 19.14 -1.08 5.13
CA ASP A 136 17.79 -1.28 4.58
C ASP A 136 17.44 -0.22 3.54
N ILE A 137 16.60 -0.62 2.60
CA ILE A 137 15.98 0.31 1.66
C ILE A 137 14.66 0.76 2.26
N CYS A 138 14.60 2.04 2.61
CA CYS A 138 13.48 2.60 3.34
C CYS A 138 12.77 3.71 2.56
N ILE A 139 11.52 3.90 2.91
CA ILE A 139 10.76 5.10 2.56
C ILE A 139 11.00 6.14 3.66
N VAL A 140 11.55 7.28 3.28
CA VAL A 140 11.96 8.34 4.21
C VAL A 140 11.24 9.63 3.87
N LEU A 141 10.64 10.24 4.88
CA LEU A 141 10.10 11.61 4.83
C LEU A 141 11.14 12.56 5.42
N ILE A 142 11.40 13.65 4.73
CA ILE A 142 12.30 14.72 5.18
C ILE A 142 11.49 16.01 5.25
N ASP A 143 11.46 16.66 6.41
CA ASP A 143 10.78 17.95 6.65
C ASP A 143 9.31 17.99 6.21
N GLY A 144 8.63 16.86 6.27
CA GLY A 144 7.23 16.77 5.88
C GLY A 144 6.96 16.85 4.38
N GLU A 145 8.00 16.90 3.56
CA GLU A 145 7.89 16.84 2.09
C GLU A 145 7.51 15.45 1.58
N GLU A 146 7.49 15.28 0.27
CA GLU A 146 7.20 13.98 -0.36
C GLU A 146 8.22 12.92 0.07
N ALA A 147 7.71 11.69 0.26
CA ALA A 147 8.54 10.56 0.61
C ALA A 147 9.56 10.24 -0.50
N THR A 148 10.76 9.89 -0.07
CA THR A 148 11.82 9.41 -0.95
C THR A 148 12.25 7.99 -0.58
N VAL A 149 12.68 7.21 -1.57
CA VAL A 149 13.26 5.87 -1.37
C VAL A 149 14.76 6.01 -1.30
N LYS A 150 15.39 5.51 -0.25
CA LYS A 150 16.86 5.51 -0.08
C LYS A 150 17.33 4.28 0.69
N LYS A 151 18.58 3.90 0.47
CA LYS A 151 19.29 3.01 1.39
C LYS A 151 19.67 3.82 2.62
N VAL A 152 19.23 3.40 3.80
CA VAL A 152 19.49 4.10 5.06
C VAL A 152 20.63 3.40 5.81
N VAL A 153 21.64 4.17 6.16
CA VAL A 153 22.80 3.68 6.91
C VAL A 153 22.82 4.34 8.26
N LYS A 154 22.83 3.56 9.34
CA LYS A 154 23.01 4.04 10.70
C LYS A 154 24.49 4.35 10.94
N THR A 155 24.77 5.49 11.54
CA THR A 155 26.11 5.92 11.95
C THR A 155 26.13 6.24 13.45
N ASP A 156 27.31 6.38 14.03
CA ASP A 156 27.45 6.74 15.46
C ASP A 156 26.82 8.09 15.81
N THR A 157 26.65 8.97 14.83
CA THR A 157 26.14 10.34 15.04
C THR A 157 24.74 10.58 14.48
N GLY A 158 24.16 9.61 13.71
CA GLY A 158 22.87 9.78 13.08
C GLY A 158 22.62 8.78 11.96
N ILE A 159 22.14 9.28 10.81
CA ILE A 159 21.87 8.45 9.63
C ILE A 159 22.42 9.07 8.34
N GLU A 160 22.71 8.23 7.38
CA GLU A 160 23.01 8.62 6.00
C GLU A 160 21.99 8.04 5.05
N LEU A 161 21.52 8.84 4.09
CA LEU A 161 20.63 8.43 3.02
C LEU A 161 21.43 8.30 1.72
N HIS A 162 21.53 7.06 1.23
CA HIS A 162 22.27 6.73 0.03
C HIS A 162 21.33 6.46 -1.13
N ALA A 163 21.57 7.11 -2.25
CA ALA A 163 21.01 6.73 -3.55
C ALA A 163 21.82 5.55 -4.13
N TYR A 164 21.20 4.73 -4.97
CA TYR A 164 21.93 3.77 -5.78
C TYR A 164 22.54 4.41 -7.04
N ASN A 165 21.90 5.45 -7.55
CA ASN A 165 22.41 6.22 -8.65
C ASN A 165 23.55 7.14 -8.15
N PRO A 166 24.80 6.96 -8.64
CA PRO A 166 25.97 7.69 -8.14
C PRO A 166 25.97 9.19 -8.47
N TYR A 167 25.07 9.65 -9.33
CA TYR A 167 24.90 11.08 -9.60
C TYR A 167 24.21 11.84 -8.46
N TYR A 168 23.63 11.12 -7.49
CA TYR A 168 22.97 11.71 -6.34
C TYR A 168 23.88 11.69 -5.11
N PRO A 169 24.09 12.83 -4.44
CA PRO A 169 24.95 12.90 -3.26
C PRO A 169 24.34 12.17 -2.06
N ILE A 170 25.19 11.66 -1.19
CA ILE A 170 24.78 11.13 0.11
C ILE A 170 24.29 12.28 0.96
N LYS A 171 23.07 12.17 1.50
CA LYS A 171 22.55 13.10 2.50
C LYS A 171 22.83 12.55 3.89
N LYS A 172 23.43 13.36 4.75
CA LYS A 172 23.79 13.00 6.13
C LYS A 172 22.95 13.81 7.09
N PHE A 173 22.47 13.18 8.14
CA PHE A 173 21.69 13.81 9.21
C PHE A 173 22.23 13.34 10.56
N ASN A 174 22.70 14.27 11.38
CA ASN A 174 23.06 13.99 12.75
C ASN A 174 21.82 13.96 13.67
N ALA A 175 21.98 13.52 14.90
CA ALA A 175 20.88 13.36 15.86
C ALA A 175 20.12 14.66 16.16
N GLU A 176 20.78 15.81 16.08
CA GLU A 176 20.17 17.12 16.29
C GLU A 176 19.36 17.54 15.05
N GLU A 177 19.91 17.33 13.86
CA GLU A 177 19.22 17.59 12.60
C GLU A 177 17.97 16.71 12.42
N ILE A 178 18.04 15.42 12.81
CA ILE A 178 16.88 14.51 12.79
C ILE A 178 15.72 15.03 13.67
N LYS A 179 16.03 15.71 14.78
CA LYS A 179 15.00 16.30 15.66
C LYS A 179 14.45 17.61 15.12
N ASN A 180 15.28 18.43 14.51
CA ASN A 180 14.93 19.77 14.05
C ASN A 180 14.30 19.76 12.65
N LEU A 181 14.79 18.88 11.77
CA LEU A 181 14.21 18.55 10.48
C LEU A 181 13.65 17.12 10.62
N PRO A 182 12.35 16.92 10.83
CA PRO A 182 11.82 15.59 11.09
C PRO A 182 12.11 14.65 9.93
N VAL A 183 13.16 13.83 10.09
CA VAL A 183 13.50 12.74 9.17
C VAL A 183 12.86 11.48 9.73
N ASN A 184 11.78 11.04 9.09
CA ASN A 184 11.01 9.90 9.54
C ASN A 184 11.11 8.73 8.54
N VAL A 185 11.54 7.58 9.01
CA VAL A 185 11.43 6.32 8.26
C VAL A 185 10.03 5.77 8.48
N ILE A 186 9.25 5.66 7.41
CA ILE A 186 7.84 5.23 7.48
C ILE A 186 7.65 3.76 7.10
N GLY A 187 8.65 3.14 6.52
CA GLY A 187 8.62 1.73 6.18
C GLY A 187 9.86 1.25 5.44
N THR A 188 10.02 -0.06 5.44
CA THR A 188 11.11 -0.76 4.75
C THR A 188 10.58 -1.44 3.50
N VAL A 189 11.30 -1.30 2.39
CA VAL A 189 10.97 -1.98 1.13
C VAL A 189 11.31 -3.45 1.26
N ILE A 190 10.31 -4.31 1.07
CA ILE A 190 10.47 -5.76 1.17
C ILE A 190 10.44 -6.47 -0.18
N ARG A 191 9.88 -5.80 -1.21
CA ARG A 191 9.73 -6.39 -2.55
C ARG A 191 9.63 -5.34 -3.63
N LEU A 192 10.15 -5.68 -4.81
CA LEU A 192 9.97 -4.98 -6.08
C LEU A 192 9.03 -5.80 -6.97
N ILE A 193 8.09 -5.13 -7.62
CA ILE A 193 7.27 -5.69 -8.70
C ILE A 193 7.48 -4.82 -9.93
N ARG A 194 8.02 -5.42 -10.99
CA ARG A 194 8.26 -4.78 -12.29
C ARG A 194 7.40 -5.43 -13.35
N ASN A 195 6.58 -4.64 -14.01
CA ASN A 195 5.79 -5.08 -15.16
C ASN A 195 6.58 -4.79 -16.44
N PHE A 196 6.91 -5.82 -17.19
CA PHE A 196 7.48 -5.66 -18.52
C PHE A 196 6.36 -5.34 -19.51
N LYS A 197 6.56 -4.32 -20.33
CA LYS A 197 5.65 -3.97 -21.44
C LYS A 197 5.88 -4.87 -22.63
#